data_b75794c50af6ea458fb6fe19065b62bd
#
_entry.id   b75794c50af6ea458fb6fe19065b62bd
#
_cell.length_a   1.000
_cell.length_b   1.000
_cell.length_c   1.000
_cell.angle_alpha   90.00
_cell.angle_beta   90.00
_cell.angle_gamma   90.00
#
_symmetry.space_group_name_H-M   'P 1'
#
loop_
_entity.id
_entity.type
_entity.pdbx_description
1 polymer ?
#
loop_
_entity_poly.entity_id
_entity_poly.type
_entity_poly.pdbx_seq_one_letter_code
_entity_poly.pdbx_strand_id
1 'polypeptide(L)'
;ETGEAQMQAVIDAIGGSGKIAYLAGTEGTLVASEREEGSMSALEASPECELVAREDGDWLREDAISIVETWITSGIEFDAICAACDEMAIGAILALQDAGIDDVVVAGIDGLQMGCEYVKNGDMTLTFYADAKGLAYESLDAALALAKGGQPEDVVLKDLLVNRDNVDEYLALWS
;
A
#
# COMPACT_ATOMS: atom_id res chain seq x y z
N GLU A 1 7.05 -2.27 -9.83
CA GLU A 1 8.11 -1.90 -8.84
C GLU A 1 7.51 -1.64 -7.44
N THR A 2 6.53 -0.71 -7.29
CA THR A 2 6.00 -0.37 -5.95
C THR A 2 5.28 -1.54 -5.27
N GLY A 3 4.37 -2.22 -5.97
CA GLY A 3 3.67 -3.39 -5.42
C GLY A 3 4.64 -4.51 -5.02
N GLU A 4 5.66 -4.76 -5.83
CA GLU A 4 6.72 -5.74 -5.54
C GLU A 4 7.49 -5.35 -4.26
N ALA A 5 7.90 -4.08 -4.16
CA ALA A 5 8.62 -3.59 -2.99
C ALA A 5 7.75 -3.61 -1.73
N GLN A 6 6.46 -3.29 -1.84
CA GLN A 6 5.51 -3.36 -0.73
C GLN A 6 5.33 -4.80 -0.24
N MET A 7 5.04 -5.72 -1.15
CA MET A 7 4.86 -7.13 -0.78
C MET A 7 6.13 -7.72 -0.18
N GLN A 8 7.31 -7.39 -0.73
CA GLN A 8 8.58 -7.82 -0.13
C GLN A 8 8.74 -7.29 1.30
N ALA A 9 8.40 -6.00 1.53
CA ALA A 9 8.48 -5.43 2.87
C ALA A 9 7.47 -6.07 3.85
N VAL A 10 6.29 -6.48 3.38
CA VAL A 10 5.31 -7.27 4.16
C VAL A 10 5.87 -8.64 4.51
N ILE A 11 6.43 -9.35 3.53
CA ILE A 11 7.06 -10.67 3.73
C ILE A 11 8.19 -10.58 4.76
N ASP A 12 9.03 -9.57 4.66
CA ASP A 12 10.12 -9.34 5.61
C ASP A 12 9.57 -9.06 7.03
N ALA A 13 8.48 -8.29 7.13
CA ALA A 13 7.86 -7.94 8.41
C ALA A 13 7.24 -9.16 9.12
N ILE A 14 6.73 -10.15 8.39
CA ILE A 14 6.22 -11.42 8.95
C ILE A 14 7.31 -12.49 9.10
N GLY A 15 8.58 -12.15 8.84
CA GLY A 15 9.70 -13.08 9.02
C GLY A 15 9.92 -14.08 7.88
N GLY A 16 9.41 -13.81 6.69
CA GLY A 16 9.66 -14.59 5.47
C GLY A 16 8.70 -15.76 5.24
N SER A 17 7.73 -16.00 6.12
CA SER A 17 6.72 -17.07 5.97
C SER A 17 5.42 -16.68 6.63
N GLY A 18 4.29 -17.06 6.04
CA GLY A 18 2.97 -16.79 6.62
C GLY A 18 1.86 -16.64 5.58
N LYS A 19 0.67 -16.33 6.07
CA LYS A 19 -0.54 -16.14 5.30
C LYS A 19 -0.79 -14.67 5.03
N ILE A 20 -0.94 -14.29 3.78
CA ILE A 20 -1.11 -12.89 3.37
C ILE A 20 -2.45 -12.74 2.68
N ALA A 21 -3.24 -11.74 3.10
CA ALA A 21 -4.42 -11.29 2.37
C ALA A 21 -4.08 -10.03 1.56
N TYR A 22 -4.71 -9.86 0.39
CA TYR A 22 -4.48 -8.73 -0.50
C TYR A 22 -5.76 -7.97 -0.79
N LEU A 23 -5.75 -6.65 -0.51
CA LEU A 23 -6.80 -5.71 -0.89
C LEU A 23 -6.38 -4.98 -2.16
N ALA A 24 -7.00 -5.33 -3.28
CA ALA A 24 -6.72 -4.74 -4.59
C ALA A 24 -7.47 -3.42 -4.78
N GLY A 25 -6.96 -2.57 -5.68
CA GLY A 25 -7.69 -1.40 -6.16
C GLY A 25 -8.77 -1.77 -7.16
N THR A 26 -9.43 -0.74 -7.73
CA THR A 26 -10.51 -0.94 -8.72
C THR A 26 -10.04 -1.74 -9.92
N GLU A 27 -10.71 -2.86 -10.19
CA GLU A 27 -10.43 -3.76 -11.31
C GLU A 27 -10.40 -3.00 -12.65
N GLY A 28 -9.43 -3.36 -13.50
CA GLY A 28 -9.29 -2.78 -14.84
C GLY A 28 -8.59 -1.41 -14.88
N THR A 29 -8.21 -0.85 -13.75
CA THR A 29 -7.34 0.34 -13.73
C THR A 29 -5.88 -0.05 -13.85
N LEU A 30 -5.08 0.74 -14.60
CA LEU A 30 -3.67 0.45 -14.81
C LEU A 30 -2.90 0.38 -13.47
N VAL A 31 -3.14 1.33 -12.58
CA VAL A 31 -2.47 1.39 -11.27
C VAL A 31 -2.76 0.16 -10.41
N ALA A 32 -4.04 -0.31 -10.38
CA ALA A 32 -4.39 -1.52 -9.63
C ALA A 32 -3.67 -2.73 -10.21
N SER A 33 -3.69 -2.89 -11.54
CA SER A 33 -3.04 -4.01 -12.22
C SER A 33 -1.54 -4.04 -11.99
N GLU A 34 -0.84 -2.89 -12.11
CA GLU A 34 0.61 -2.81 -11.90
C GLU A 34 1.01 -3.06 -10.45
N ARG A 35 0.25 -2.56 -9.47
CA ARG A 35 0.49 -2.82 -8.05
C ARG A 35 0.28 -4.31 -7.73
N GLU A 36 -0.81 -4.90 -8.21
CA GLU A 36 -1.12 -6.32 -8.00
C GLU A 36 -0.10 -7.23 -8.68
N GLU A 37 0.24 -7.00 -9.96
CA GLU A 37 1.24 -7.78 -10.69
C GLU A 37 2.59 -7.79 -9.95
N GLY A 38 3.04 -6.63 -9.48
CA GLY A 38 4.27 -6.54 -8.70
C GLY A 38 4.17 -7.30 -7.37
N SER A 39 3.06 -7.17 -6.65
CA SER A 39 2.82 -7.86 -5.38
C SER A 39 2.81 -9.38 -5.57
N MET A 40 2.13 -9.87 -6.61
CA MET A 40 2.08 -11.30 -6.91
C MET A 40 3.45 -11.84 -7.34
N SER A 41 4.25 -11.06 -8.07
CA SER A 41 5.62 -11.44 -8.45
C SER A 41 6.52 -11.66 -7.22
N ALA A 42 6.44 -10.78 -6.22
CA ALA A 42 7.19 -10.95 -4.96
C ALA A 42 6.71 -12.18 -4.17
N LEU A 43 5.41 -12.41 -4.15
CA LEU A 43 4.81 -13.56 -3.46
C LEU A 43 5.21 -14.88 -4.13
N GLU A 44 5.21 -14.96 -5.47
CA GLU A 44 5.68 -16.14 -6.22
C GLU A 44 7.15 -16.44 -5.95
N ALA A 45 7.97 -15.43 -5.69
CA ALA A 45 9.38 -15.61 -5.30
C ALA A 45 9.56 -16.08 -3.84
N SER A 46 8.49 -16.12 -3.04
CA SER A 46 8.51 -16.40 -1.60
C SER A 46 7.63 -17.61 -1.27
N PRO A 47 8.07 -18.84 -1.56
CA PRO A 47 7.24 -20.06 -1.50
C PRO A 47 6.76 -20.45 -0.09
N GLU A 48 7.31 -19.85 0.96
CA GLU A 48 6.86 -20.04 2.35
C GLU A 48 5.71 -19.08 2.74
N CYS A 49 5.31 -18.20 1.82
CA CYS A 49 4.17 -17.30 1.99
C CYS A 49 3.00 -17.78 1.13
N GLU A 50 1.78 -17.67 1.66
CA GLU A 50 0.54 -18.08 0.99
C GLU A 50 -0.41 -16.90 0.84
N LEU A 51 -0.95 -16.68 -0.37
CA LEU A 51 -2.08 -15.77 -0.57
C LEU A 51 -3.38 -16.47 -0.15
N VAL A 52 -3.97 -16.07 0.96
CA VAL A 52 -5.16 -16.73 1.53
C VAL A 52 -6.47 -16.04 1.16
N ALA A 53 -6.42 -14.78 0.79
CA ALA A 53 -7.58 -14.01 0.35
C ALA A 53 -7.15 -12.86 -0.59
N ARG A 54 -8.04 -12.52 -1.54
CA ARG A 54 -7.88 -11.38 -2.44
C ARG A 54 -9.24 -10.84 -2.83
N GLU A 55 -9.48 -9.55 -2.62
CA GLU A 55 -10.72 -8.86 -3.03
C GLU A 55 -10.41 -7.44 -3.51
N ASP A 56 -11.30 -6.90 -4.35
CA ASP A 56 -11.25 -5.52 -4.81
C ASP A 56 -11.90 -4.60 -3.77
N GLY A 57 -11.13 -3.71 -3.16
CA GLY A 57 -11.59 -2.72 -2.20
C GLY A 57 -11.84 -1.35 -2.82
N ASP A 58 -11.77 -1.25 -4.15
CA ASP A 58 -12.15 -0.07 -4.96
C ASP A 58 -11.54 1.27 -4.49
N TRP A 59 -10.37 1.21 -3.83
CA TRP A 59 -9.69 2.36 -3.19
C TRP A 59 -10.45 2.96 -2.00
N LEU A 60 -11.53 2.30 -1.53
CA LEU A 60 -12.44 2.83 -0.53
C LEU A 60 -12.21 2.16 0.83
N ARG A 61 -12.17 2.99 1.88
CA ARG A 61 -12.03 2.55 3.27
C ARG A 61 -13.20 1.67 3.70
N GLU A 62 -14.41 2.08 3.37
CA GLU A 62 -15.64 1.39 3.76
C GLU A 62 -15.75 0.00 3.13
N ASP A 63 -15.30 -0.14 1.88
CA ASP A 63 -15.29 -1.43 1.21
C ASP A 63 -14.24 -2.35 1.84
N ALA A 64 -13.05 -1.83 2.13
CA ALA A 64 -12.01 -2.57 2.83
C ALA A 64 -12.46 -3.04 4.23
N ILE A 65 -13.19 -2.22 5.00
CA ILE A 65 -13.79 -2.64 6.28
C ILE A 65 -14.68 -3.86 6.06
N SER A 66 -15.64 -3.76 5.14
CA SER A 66 -16.63 -4.81 4.88
C SER A 66 -15.99 -6.11 4.40
N ILE A 67 -14.93 -6.02 3.58
CA ILE A 67 -14.16 -7.15 3.07
C ILE A 67 -13.45 -7.86 4.22
N VAL A 68 -12.70 -7.11 5.04
CA VAL A 68 -11.91 -7.69 6.14
C VAL A 68 -12.82 -8.28 7.21
N GLU A 69 -13.94 -7.63 7.55
CA GLU A 69 -14.96 -8.20 8.43
C GLU A 69 -15.50 -9.55 7.88
N THR A 70 -15.70 -9.62 6.55
CA THR A 70 -16.14 -10.86 5.89
C THR A 70 -15.06 -11.94 5.98
N TRP A 71 -13.79 -11.62 5.79
CA TRP A 71 -12.68 -12.58 5.94
C TRP A 71 -12.62 -13.12 7.37
N ILE A 72 -12.69 -12.24 8.37
CA ILE A 72 -12.65 -12.60 9.79
C ILE A 72 -13.84 -13.52 10.14
N THR A 73 -15.06 -13.15 9.76
CA THR A 73 -16.26 -13.94 10.06
C THR A 73 -16.33 -15.27 9.33
N SER A 74 -15.66 -15.37 8.17
CA SER A 74 -15.51 -16.62 7.41
C SER A 74 -14.40 -17.51 7.96
N GLY A 75 -13.66 -17.07 8.98
CA GLY A 75 -12.59 -17.84 9.61
C GLY A 75 -11.30 -17.90 8.77
N ILE A 76 -11.09 -16.96 7.87
CA ILE A 76 -9.82 -16.82 7.16
C ILE A 76 -8.77 -16.31 8.14
N GLU A 77 -7.69 -17.04 8.30
CA GLU A 77 -6.54 -16.65 9.10
C GLU A 77 -5.50 -15.99 8.21
N PHE A 78 -4.93 -14.88 8.64
CA PHE A 78 -3.86 -14.17 7.96
C PHE A 78 -2.90 -13.52 8.96
N ASP A 79 -1.60 -13.52 8.61
CA ASP A 79 -0.53 -12.88 9.38
C ASP A 79 -0.29 -11.44 8.88
N ALA A 80 -0.70 -11.15 7.63
CA ALA A 80 -0.59 -9.83 7.05
C ALA A 80 -1.74 -9.48 6.10
N ILE A 81 -2.04 -8.19 6.01
CA ILE A 81 -2.90 -7.58 4.98
C ILE A 81 -2.07 -6.57 4.19
N CYS A 82 -1.87 -6.85 2.90
CA CYS A 82 -1.23 -5.95 1.95
C CYS A 82 -2.32 -5.21 1.18
N ALA A 83 -2.48 -3.91 1.42
CA ALA A 83 -3.49 -3.10 0.77
C ALA A 83 -2.87 -2.19 -0.29
N ALA A 84 -3.48 -2.12 -1.47
CA ALA A 84 -2.98 -1.35 -2.59
C ALA A 84 -3.05 0.18 -2.38
N CYS A 85 -3.64 0.69 -1.28
CA CYS A 85 -3.55 2.10 -0.87
C CYS A 85 -3.76 2.27 0.65
N ASP A 86 -3.41 3.45 1.18
CA ASP A 86 -3.53 3.79 2.61
C ASP A 86 -4.98 3.77 3.10
N GLU A 87 -5.94 4.26 2.30
CA GLU A 87 -7.35 4.27 2.69
C GLU A 87 -7.87 2.85 2.97
N MET A 88 -7.53 1.90 2.10
CA MET A 88 -7.91 0.50 2.31
C MET A 88 -7.14 -0.14 3.48
N ALA A 89 -5.85 0.19 3.66
CA ALA A 89 -5.07 -0.26 4.81
C ALA A 89 -5.70 0.21 6.13
N ILE A 90 -6.13 1.48 6.20
CA ILE A 90 -6.82 2.03 7.37
C ILE A 90 -8.16 1.30 7.58
N GLY A 91 -8.91 1.01 6.51
CA GLY A 91 -10.13 0.22 6.59
C GLY A 91 -9.88 -1.17 7.20
N ALA A 92 -8.84 -1.85 6.74
CA ALA A 92 -8.43 -3.14 7.30
C ALA A 92 -8.11 -3.05 8.80
N ILE A 93 -7.33 -2.04 9.19
CA ILE A 93 -6.97 -1.80 10.60
C ILE A 93 -8.22 -1.60 11.46
N LEU A 94 -9.19 -0.81 11.00
CA LEU A 94 -10.43 -0.55 11.75
C LEU A 94 -11.24 -1.84 11.95
N ALA A 95 -11.35 -2.70 10.93
CA ALA A 95 -12.02 -3.99 11.04
C ALA A 95 -11.30 -4.94 12.01
N LEU A 96 -9.96 -4.98 11.97
CA LEU A 96 -9.15 -5.76 12.89
C LEU A 96 -9.32 -5.28 14.34
N GLN A 97 -9.29 -3.97 14.58
CA GLN A 97 -9.48 -3.36 15.91
C GLN A 97 -10.87 -3.67 16.47
N ASP A 98 -11.92 -3.59 15.65
CA ASP A 98 -13.29 -3.92 16.07
C ASP A 98 -13.44 -5.41 16.44
N ALA A 99 -12.70 -6.28 15.77
CA ALA A 99 -12.62 -7.71 16.07
C ALA A 99 -11.68 -8.06 17.24
N GLY A 100 -10.91 -7.10 17.76
CA GLY A 100 -9.93 -7.32 18.83
C GLY A 100 -8.69 -8.11 18.38
N ILE A 101 -8.30 -7.97 17.11
CA ILE A 101 -7.12 -8.59 16.50
C ILE A 101 -6.03 -7.52 16.36
N ASP A 102 -4.86 -7.73 16.96
CA ASP A 102 -3.78 -6.74 17.07
C ASP A 102 -2.40 -7.23 16.60
N ASP A 103 -2.28 -8.48 16.15
CA ASP A 103 -1.03 -9.13 15.75
C ASP A 103 -0.87 -9.29 14.23
N VAL A 104 -1.62 -8.55 13.43
CA VAL A 104 -1.58 -8.59 11.95
C VAL A 104 -0.75 -7.45 11.41
N VAL A 105 0.22 -7.76 10.54
CA VAL A 105 0.97 -6.77 9.77
C VAL A 105 0.06 -6.12 8.73
N VAL A 106 -0.06 -4.79 8.72
CA VAL A 106 -0.84 -4.06 7.71
C VAL A 106 0.04 -3.08 6.98
N ALA A 107 -0.02 -3.11 5.65
CA ALA A 107 0.75 -2.25 4.77
C ALA A 107 -0.14 -1.49 3.78
N GLY A 108 0.18 -0.20 3.56
CA GLY A 108 -0.47 0.67 2.59
C GLY A 108 0.48 1.16 1.48
N ILE A 109 -0.04 1.97 0.59
CA ILE A 109 0.69 2.80 -0.40
C ILE A 109 -0.02 4.15 -0.43
N ASP A 110 0.68 5.19 -0.70
CA ASP A 110 0.43 6.59 -0.99
C ASP A 110 1.19 7.50 -0.01
N GLY A 111 1.40 7.08 1.25
CA GLY A 111 2.05 7.88 2.29
C GLY A 111 1.24 9.12 2.63
N LEU A 112 -0.10 9.00 2.64
CA LEU A 112 -0.99 10.09 3.06
C LEU A 112 -0.69 10.51 4.49
N GLN A 113 -1.00 11.76 4.84
CA GLN A 113 -0.82 12.23 6.21
C GLN A 113 -1.42 11.25 7.24
N MET A 114 -2.65 10.81 7.01
CA MET A 114 -3.34 9.87 7.89
C MET A 114 -2.64 8.50 7.90
N GLY A 115 -2.20 7.98 6.75
CA GLY A 115 -1.41 6.74 6.67
C GLY A 115 -0.14 6.83 7.50
N CYS A 116 0.62 7.94 7.38
CA CYS A 116 1.79 8.21 8.19
C CYS A 116 1.46 8.31 9.70
N GLU A 117 0.32 8.90 10.08
CA GLU A 117 -0.12 8.95 11.49
C GLU A 117 -0.40 7.53 12.03
N TYR A 118 -1.02 6.65 11.25
CA TYR A 118 -1.23 5.26 11.62
C TYR A 118 0.10 4.48 11.75
N VAL A 119 1.07 4.73 10.86
CA VAL A 119 2.42 4.15 10.98
C VAL A 119 3.10 4.64 12.25
N LYS A 120 3.03 5.94 12.55
CA LYS A 120 3.63 6.53 13.77
C LYS A 120 3.05 5.95 15.04
N ASN A 121 1.75 5.74 15.08
CA ASN A 121 1.05 5.16 16.22
C ASN A 121 1.34 3.65 16.39
N GLY A 122 1.73 2.97 15.31
CA GLY A 122 2.01 1.55 15.25
C GLY A 122 0.81 0.69 14.89
N ASP A 123 -0.30 1.32 14.45
CA ASP A 123 -1.48 0.62 13.93
C ASP A 123 -1.24 0.09 12.51
N MET A 124 -0.48 0.83 11.69
CA MET A 124 0.01 0.39 10.38
C MET A 124 1.50 0.10 10.46
N THR A 125 1.95 -1.00 9.87
CA THR A 125 3.37 -1.39 9.92
C THR A 125 4.21 -0.53 9.00
N LEU A 126 3.74 -0.29 7.79
CA LEU A 126 4.43 0.50 6.78
C LEU A 126 3.47 1.04 5.71
N THR A 127 3.90 2.10 5.04
CA THR A 127 3.33 2.57 3.78
C THR A 127 4.45 2.96 2.81
N PHE A 128 4.09 3.24 1.56
CA PHE A 128 5.01 3.78 0.56
C PHE A 128 4.56 5.18 0.19
N TYR A 129 5.43 6.18 0.40
CA TYR A 129 5.15 7.56 0.03
C TYR A 129 5.27 7.74 -1.47
N ALA A 130 4.18 8.10 -2.13
CA ALA A 130 4.14 8.52 -3.52
C ALA A 130 4.26 10.05 -3.59
N ASP A 131 5.34 10.57 -4.20
CA ASP A 131 5.58 12.01 -4.29
C ASP A 131 4.65 12.68 -5.31
N ALA A 132 3.37 12.83 -4.94
CA ALA A 132 2.37 13.49 -5.79
C ALA A 132 2.71 14.94 -6.11
N LYS A 133 3.41 15.63 -5.20
CA LYS A 133 3.86 17.01 -5.41
C LYS A 133 4.97 17.08 -6.46
N GLY A 134 5.98 16.20 -6.34
CA GLY A 134 7.04 16.06 -7.33
C GLY A 134 6.47 15.70 -8.70
N LEU A 135 5.55 14.73 -8.75
CA LEU A 135 4.86 14.33 -9.98
C LEU A 135 4.15 15.51 -10.66
N ALA A 136 3.46 16.36 -9.88
CA ALA A 136 2.78 17.53 -10.41
C ALA A 136 3.76 18.54 -11.00
N TYR A 137 4.89 18.82 -10.34
CA TYR A 137 5.92 19.72 -10.83
C TYR A 137 6.60 19.19 -12.10
N GLU A 138 7.03 17.94 -12.11
CA GLU A 138 7.67 17.32 -13.27
C GLU A 138 6.71 17.27 -14.48
N SER A 139 5.44 16.98 -14.26
CA SER A 139 4.42 17.01 -15.31
C SER A 139 4.21 18.41 -15.88
N LEU A 140 4.21 19.45 -15.04
CA LEU A 140 4.08 20.83 -15.48
C LEU A 140 5.32 21.29 -16.27
N ASP A 141 6.51 20.95 -15.79
CA ASP A 141 7.75 21.30 -16.47
C ASP A 141 7.86 20.59 -17.83
N ALA A 142 7.48 19.34 -17.92
CA ALA A 142 7.40 18.61 -19.18
C ALA A 142 6.40 19.27 -20.16
N ALA A 143 5.21 19.63 -19.67
CA ALA A 143 4.21 20.33 -20.49
C ALA A 143 4.70 21.69 -21.00
N LEU A 144 5.40 22.46 -20.16
CA LEU A 144 6.00 23.74 -20.54
C LEU A 144 7.13 23.58 -21.56
N ALA A 145 7.96 22.53 -21.41
CA ALA A 145 9.01 22.23 -22.38
C ALA A 145 8.41 21.90 -23.75
N LEU A 146 7.38 21.04 -23.80
CA LEU A 146 6.66 20.70 -25.03
C LEU A 146 6.04 21.95 -25.69
N ALA A 147 5.40 22.82 -24.91
CA ALA A 147 4.79 24.05 -25.42
C ALA A 147 5.84 25.01 -26.03
N LYS A 148 7.09 24.93 -25.62
CA LYS A 148 8.23 25.70 -26.16
C LYS A 148 8.94 24.99 -27.31
N GLY A 149 8.45 23.83 -27.76
CA GLY A 149 9.05 23.04 -28.83
C GLY A 149 10.23 22.17 -28.41
N GLY A 150 10.41 21.95 -27.10
CA GLY A 150 11.40 21.03 -26.56
C GLY A 150 10.90 19.59 -26.54
N GLN A 151 11.77 18.67 -26.14
CA GLN A 151 11.47 17.26 -25.94
C GLN A 151 11.91 16.92 -24.52
N PRO A 152 10.98 16.89 -23.53
CA PRO A 152 11.32 16.50 -22.17
C PRO A 152 11.67 15.00 -22.14
N GLU A 153 12.55 14.64 -21.22
CA GLU A 153 12.85 13.25 -20.92
C GLU A 153 11.79 12.66 -20.00
N ASP A 154 11.63 11.33 -20.02
CA ASP A 154 10.78 10.63 -19.07
C ASP A 154 11.35 10.71 -17.66
N VAL A 155 10.54 11.12 -16.71
CA VAL A 155 10.91 11.18 -15.29
C VAL A 155 10.18 10.09 -14.54
N VAL A 156 10.93 9.23 -13.86
CA VAL A 156 10.37 8.18 -13.00
C VAL A 156 10.58 8.59 -11.55
N LEU A 157 9.50 8.86 -10.84
CA LEU A 157 9.50 9.04 -9.40
C LEU A 157 9.38 7.69 -8.71
N LYS A 158 10.21 7.46 -7.69
CA LYS A 158 10.18 6.23 -6.91
C LYS A 158 9.37 6.46 -5.65
N ASP A 159 8.45 5.53 -5.37
CA ASP A 159 7.79 5.49 -4.09
C ASP A 159 8.80 5.06 -3.01
N LEU A 160 8.71 5.71 -1.85
CA LEU A 160 9.68 5.53 -0.76
C LEU A 160 9.03 4.84 0.42
N LEU A 161 9.69 3.82 0.95
CA LEU A 161 9.23 3.09 2.14
C LEU A 161 9.18 4.02 3.35
N VAL A 162 8.01 4.07 3.98
CA VAL A 162 7.74 4.76 5.25
C VAL A 162 7.41 3.72 6.30
N ASN A 163 8.17 3.74 7.37
CA ASN A 163 7.96 2.91 8.55
C ASN A 163 8.17 3.74 9.82
N ARG A 164 8.11 3.12 10.97
CA ARG A 164 8.20 3.81 12.27
C ARG A 164 9.52 4.56 12.48
N ASP A 165 10.60 4.13 11.81
CA ASP A 165 11.93 4.74 12.00
C ASP A 165 12.09 6.06 11.26
N ASN A 166 11.34 6.28 10.16
CA ASN A 166 11.47 7.45 9.29
C ASN A 166 10.18 8.27 9.10
N VAL A 167 9.06 7.83 9.65
CA VAL A 167 7.74 8.46 9.43
C VAL A 167 7.67 9.94 9.81
N ASP A 168 8.46 10.40 10.77
CA ASP A 168 8.48 11.81 11.19
C ASP A 168 8.98 12.73 10.06
N GLU A 169 9.84 12.26 9.16
CA GLU A 169 10.31 13.00 7.99
C GLU A 169 9.16 13.24 7.01
N TYR A 170 8.30 12.25 6.83
CA TYR A 170 7.15 12.34 5.91
C TYR A 170 6.00 13.16 6.52
N LEU A 171 5.74 13.03 7.82
CA LEU A 171 4.75 13.87 8.50
C LEU A 171 5.11 15.37 8.42
N ALA A 172 6.40 15.71 8.41
CA ALA A 172 6.84 17.09 8.24
C ALA A 172 6.49 17.68 6.85
N LEU A 173 6.24 16.86 5.83
CA LEU A 173 5.83 17.33 4.50
C LEU A 173 4.38 17.86 4.47
N TRP A 174 3.57 17.51 5.48
CA TRP A 174 2.17 17.93 5.63
C TRP A 174 1.97 19.11 6.59
N SER A 175 3.05 19.68 7.15
CA SER A 175 3.03 20.76 8.15
C SER A 175 3.08 22.17 7.54
#